data_322feb71e561199c06cbfe915dec2b60
#
_entry.id   322feb71e561199c06cbfe915dec2b60
#
_cell.length_a   1.000
_cell.length_b   1.000
_cell.length_c   1.000
_cell.angle_alpha   90.00
_cell.angle_beta   90.00
_cell.angle_gamma   90.00
#
_symmetry.space_group_name_H-M   'P 1'
#
loop_
_entity.id
_entity.type
_entity.pdbx_description
1 polymer ?
#
loop_
_entity_poly.entity_id
_entity_poly.type
_entity_poly.pdbx_seq_one_letter_code
_entity_poly.pdbx_strand_id
1 'polypeptide(L)'
;MTNYLFLTLLAISTFASAEPNKTMEGYWLTSQSIVQIKNCDKNLCATIEQLFVDDDTDPKSIKDSNNKKRSLRDRPLIGINLLEEFPSNALGKKVLKNGKIYDPGRGRVFKSNLYLLDDGTLKVEGCLISICDHEIWQPLVVTINEDGTRTAEPLK
;
A
#
# COMPACT_ATOMS: atom_id res chain seq x y z
N MET A 1 -48.64 -45.90 -12.40
CA MET A 1 -48.51 -44.71 -11.51
C MET A 1 -47.05 -44.52 -11.20
N THR A 2 -46.39 -43.62 -11.93
CA THR A 2 -44.92 -43.40 -11.84
C THR A 2 -44.70 -42.10 -11.08
N ASN A 3 -44.22 -42.22 -9.83
CA ASN A 3 -43.87 -41.06 -8.99
C ASN A 3 -42.49 -40.51 -9.42
N TYR A 4 -42.45 -39.30 -9.99
CA TYR A 4 -41.24 -38.54 -10.20
C TYR A 4 -40.93 -37.74 -8.93
N LEU A 5 -39.88 -38.16 -8.23
CA LEU A 5 -39.31 -37.42 -7.11
C LEU A 5 -38.41 -36.31 -7.65
N PHE A 6 -38.89 -35.06 -7.62
CA PHE A 6 -38.05 -33.87 -7.94
C PHE A 6 -37.09 -33.61 -6.80
N LEU A 7 -35.80 -33.88 -7.03
CA LEU A 7 -34.72 -33.51 -6.13
C LEU A 7 -34.31 -32.06 -6.45
N THR A 8 -34.79 -31.11 -5.64
CA THR A 8 -34.34 -29.72 -5.75
C THR A 8 -32.92 -29.57 -5.14
N LEU A 9 -31.93 -29.39 -5.99
CA LEU A 9 -30.56 -29.10 -5.59
C LEU A 9 -30.49 -27.65 -5.09
N LEU A 10 -30.40 -27.46 -3.78
CA LEU A 10 -30.15 -26.14 -3.18
C LEU A 10 -28.69 -25.79 -3.38
N ALA A 11 -28.39 -24.85 -4.30
CA ALA A 11 -27.05 -24.29 -4.47
C ALA A 11 -26.76 -23.37 -3.27
N ILE A 12 -25.92 -23.81 -2.34
CA ILE A 12 -25.42 -23.00 -1.25
C ILE A 12 -24.29 -22.12 -1.83
N SER A 13 -24.58 -20.85 -2.09
CA SER A 13 -23.59 -19.87 -2.45
C SER A 13 -22.76 -19.55 -1.19
N THR A 14 -21.56 -20.11 -1.10
CA THR A 14 -20.59 -19.74 -0.07
C THR A 14 -20.04 -18.35 -0.41
N PHE A 15 -20.47 -17.34 0.33
CA PHE A 15 -19.80 -16.05 0.33
C PHE A 15 -18.42 -16.24 0.98
N ALA A 16 -17.38 -16.23 0.18
CA ALA A 16 -16.01 -16.15 0.68
C ALA A 16 -15.82 -14.75 1.29
N SER A 17 -15.84 -14.65 2.61
CA SER A 17 -15.38 -13.45 3.31
C SER A 17 -13.88 -13.36 3.08
N ALA A 18 -13.43 -12.28 2.43
CA ALA A 18 -12.00 -12.01 2.33
C ALA A 18 -11.42 -11.85 3.74
N GLU A 19 -10.40 -12.64 4.08
CA GLU A 19 -9.73 -12.47 5.36
C GLU A 19 -8.95 -11.14 5.35
N PRO A 20 -8.91 -10.42 6.50
CA PRO A 20 -8.15 -9.18 6.60
C PRO A 20 -6.66 -9.42 6.31
N ASN A 21 -5.99 -8.42 5.76
CA ASN A 21 -4.58 -8.52 5.40
C ASN A 21 -3.72 -8.88 6.63
N LYS A 22 -2.97 -9.97 6.54
CA LYS A 22 -2.16 -10.51 7.67
C LYS A 22 -0.71 -10.05 7.61
N THR A 23 -0.34 -9.27 6.61
CA THR A 23 1.02 -8.78 6.39
C THR A 23 1.01 -7.32 5.95
N MET A 24 2.09 -6.61 6.26
CA MET A 24 2.30 -5.25 5.76
C MET A 24 2.78 -5.24 4.31
N GLU A 25 3.22 -6.39 3.78
CA GLU A 25 3.61 -6.52 2.38
C GLU A 25 2.37 -6.54 1.48
N GLY A 26 2.45 -5.88 0.32
CA GLY A 26 1.36 -5.80 -0.64
C GLY A 26 1.16 -4.40 -1.20
N TYR A 27 0.03 -4.18 -1.84
CA TYR A 27 -0.34 -2.89 -2.39
C TYR A 27 -1.26 -2.13 -1.44
N TRP A 28 -1.03 -0.83 -1.36
CA TRP A 28 -1.71 0.05 -0.43
C TRP A 28 -2.19 1.31 -1.12
N LEU A 29 -3.46 1.66 -0.90
CA LEU A 29 -4.04 2.92 -1.32
C LEU A 29 -3.76 3.97 -0.23
N THR A 30 -3.10 5.04 -0.62
CA THR A 30 -2.89 6.25 0.19
C THR A 30 -3.82 7.36 -0.27
N SER A 31 -3.78 8.53 0.35
CA SER A 31 -4.56 9.70 -0.10
C SER A 31 -4.17 10.19 -1.50
N GLN A 32 -2.94 9.92 -1.97
CA GLN A 32 -2.41 10.51 -3.22
C GLN A 32 -1.80 9.49 -4.18
N SER A 33 -1.69 8.23 -3.78
CA SER A 33 -0.93 7.24 -4.55
C SER A 33 -1.34 5.79 -4.26
N ILE A 34 -0.89 4.89 -5.12
CA ILE A 34 -0.77 3.47 -4.81
C ILE A 34 0.70 3.18 -4.52
N VAL A 35 0.95 2.53 -3.40
CA VAL A 35 2.27 2.17 -2.92
C VAL A 35 2.38 0.65 -2.81
N GLN A 36 3.50 0.08 -3.22
CA GLN A 36 3.83 -1.33 -3.00
C GLN A 36 4.82 -1.47 -1.86
N ILE A 37 4.42 -2.14 -0.77
CA ILE A 37 5.34 -2.57 0.28
C ILE A 37 5.85 -3.97 -0.04
N LYS A 38 7.17 -4.13 -0.04
CA LYS A 38 7.87 -5.39 -0.31
C LYS A 38 9.19 -5.48 0.41
N ASN A 39 9.73 -6.69 0.52
CA ASN A 39 11.08 -6.89 1.00
C ASN A 39 12.11 -6.42 -0.03
N CYS A 40 13.08 -5.62 0.41
CA CYS A 40 14.23 -5.16 -0.37
C CYS A 40 15.49 -5.55 0.41
N ASP A 41 16.04 -6.72 0.15
CA ASP A 41 17.18 -7.28 0.86
C ASP A 41 16.94 -7.38 2.40
N LYS A 42 17.53 -6.45 3.16
CA LYS A 42 17.44 -6.42 4.62
C LYS A 42 16.35 -5.53 5.18
N ASN A 43 15.69 -4.73 4.33
CA ASN A 43 14.71 -3.75 4.74
C ASN A 43 13.39 -3.90 3.98
N LEU A 44 12.31 -3.37 4.55
CA LEU A 44 11.10 -3.10 3.80
C LEU A 44 11.28 -1.86 2.94
N CYS A 45 10.79 -1.94 1.71
CA CYS A 45 10.60 -0.81 0.82
C CYS A 45 9.10 -0.54 0.64
N ALA A 46 8.75 0.72 0.46
CA ALA A 46 7.43 1.14 0.02
C ALA A 46 7.61 2.01 -1.23
N THR A 47 7.38 1.44 -2.39
CA THR A 47 7.62 2.11 -3.67
C THR A 47 6.33 2.73 -4.18
N ILE A 48 6.38 4.00 -4.60
CA ILE A 48 5.26 4.65 -5.29
C ILE A 48 5.09 4.01 -6.66
N GLU A 49 3.95 3.34 -6.88
CA GLU A 49 3.64 2.65 -8.14
C GLU A 49 2.74 3.50 -9.06
N GLN A 50 1.87 4.32 -8.46
CA GLN A 50 0.97 5.20 -9.17
C GLN A 50 0.69 6.47 -8.36
N LEU A 51 0.55 7.60 -9.03
CA LEU A 51 0.10 8.87 -8.45
C LEU A 51 -1.30 9.21 -8.95
N PHE A 52 -2.12 9.79 -8.09
CA PHE A 52 -3.39 10.39 -8.48
C PHE A 52 -3.16 11.85 -8.81
N VAL A 53 -3.41 12.19 -10.04
CA VAL A 53 -3.23 13.54 -10.60
C VAL A 53 -4.47 13.90 -11.40
N ASP A 54 -4.62 15.17 -11.74
CA ASP A 54 -5.69 15.64 -12.61
C ASP A 54 -5.56 15.02 -14.02
N ASP A 55 -6.69 14.89 -14.73
CA ASP A 55 -6.80 14.17 -16.00
C ASP A 55 -5.81 14.66 -17.07
N ASP A 56 -5.45 15.95 -17.05
CA ASP A 56 -4.52 16.57 -18.02
C ASP A 56 -3.04 16.42 -17.64
N THR A 57 -2.74 15.75 -16.52
CA THR A 57 -1.37 15.63 -15.99
C THR A 57 -0.84 14.21 -16.19
N ASP A 58 0.33 14.08 -16.83
CA ASP A 58 1.05 12.79 -16.87
C ASP A 58 1.66 12.49 -15.47
N PRO A 59 1.21 11.44 -14.78
CA PRO A 59 1.75 11.07 -13.46
C PRO A 59 3.27 10.85 -13.45
N LYS A 60 3.83 10.41 -14.58
CA LYS A 60 5.27 10.17 -14.73
C LYS A 60 6.10 11.46 -14.81
N SER A 61 5.46 12.58 -15.11
CA SER A 61 6.12 13.90 -15.17
C SER A 61 6.32 14.52 -13.78
N ILE A 62 5.62 14.01 -12.76
CA ILE A 62 5.69 14.54 -11.40
C ILE A 62 7.04 14.20 -10.78
N LYS A 63 7.75 15.23 -10.35
CA LYS A 63 9.11 15.13 -9.80
C LYS A 63 9.13 15.39 -8.30
N ASP A 64 10.20 14.92 -7.67
CA ASP A 64 10.49 15.11 -6.24
C ASP A 64 11.05 16.52 -5.95
N SER A 65 10.37 17.55 -6.48
CA SER A 65 10.84 18.95 -6.52
C SER A 65 11.04 19.57 -5.14
N ASN A 66 10.33 19.07 -4.11
CA ASN A 66 10.47 19.56 -2.74
C ASN A 66 11.66 18.94 -1.98
N ASN A 67 12.37 17.98 -2.58
CA ASN A 67 13.46 17.28 -1.90
C ASN A 67 14.52 18.26 -1.36
N LYS A 68 14.93 18.07 -0.10
CA LYS A 68 15.98 18.91 0.52
C LYS A 68 17.33 18.78 -0.18
N LYS A 69 17.61 17.59 -0.73
CA LYS A 69 18.80 17.37 -1.58
C LYS A 69 18.50 17.83 -3.00
N ARG A 70 19.11 18.92 -3.43
CA ARG A 70 18.91 19.52 -4.75
C ARG A 70 19.13 18.52 -5.91
N SER A 71 20.11 17.64 -5.78
CA SER A 71 20.43 16.61 -6.78
C SER A 71 19.32 15.56 -7.00
N LEU A 72 18.33 15.45 -6.10
CA LEU A 72 17.23 14.50 -6.19
C LEU A 72 15.93 15.13 -6.70
N ARG A 73 15.89 16.45 -6.91
CA ARG A 73 14.65 17.16 -7.27
C ARG A 73 14.12 16.83 -8.65
N ASP A 74 14.97 16.36 -9.55
CA ASP A 74 14.60 16.04 -10.92
C ASP A 74 14.18 14.58 -11.14
N ARG A 75 14.29 13.74 -10.10
CA ARG A 75 13.83 12.34 -10.20
C ARG A 75 12.31 12.25 -10.21
N PRO A 76 11.71 11.31 -10.98
CA PRO A 76 10.27 11.06 -10.91
C PRO A 76 9.85 10.62 -9.50
N LEU A 77 8.64 10.97 -9.07
CA LEU A 77 8.08 10.45 -7.81
C LEU A 77 7.71 8.97 -7.91
N ILE A 78 7.20 8.53 -9.07
CA ILE A 78 6.95 7.10 -9.31
C ILE A 78 8.28 6.35 -9.26
N GLY A 79 8.31 5.27 -8.49
CA GLY A 79 9.51 4.45 -8.25
C GLY A 79 10.34 4.86 -7.04
N ILE A 80 10.01 5.98 -6.35
CA ILE A 80 10.70 6.36 -5.12
C ILE A 80 10.30 5.39 -3.99
N ASN A 81 11.32 4.97 -3.22
CA ASN A 81 11.09 4.28 -1.95
C ASN A 81 10.80 5.29 -0.84
N LEU A 82 9.69 5.08 -0.13
CA LEU A 82 9.25 5.92 0.97
C LEU A 82 9.75 5.45 2.34
N LEU A 83 10.03 4.14 2.51
CA LEU A 83 10.41 3.57 3.81
C LEU A 83 11.91 3.31 3.89
N GLU A 84 12.49 3.64 5.04
CA GLU A 84 13.89 3.38 5.37
C GLU A 84 14.00 2.76 6.76
N GLU A 85 15.00 1.91 6.97
CA GLU A 85 15.37 1.36 8.29
C GLU A 85 14.30 0.48 8.95
N PHE A 86 13.27 0.02 8.23
CA PHE A 86 12.38 -1.03 8.71
C PHE A 86 12.94 -2.40 8.34
N PRO A 87 12.87 -3.39 9.25
CA PRO A 87 13.37 -4.73 8.95
C PRO A 87 12.54 -5.43 7.88
N SER A 88 13.16 -6.22 7.00
CA SER A 88 12.49 -6.91 5.89
C SER A 88 11.45 -7.95 6.32
N ASN A 89 11.56 -8.51 7.53
CA ASN A 89 10.62 -9.53 7.99
C ASN A 89 9.39 -8.88 8.65
N ALA A 90 8.38 -8.55 7.85
CA ALA A 90 7.11 -8.03 8.32
C ALA A 90 6.01 -9.11 8.43
N LEU A 91 6.26 -10.34 7.95
CA LEU A 91 5.28 -11.42 7.98
C LEU A 91 4.89 -11.76 9.44
N GLY A 92 3.60 -11.69 9.73
CA GLY A 92 3.06 -11.96 11.07
C GLY A 92 3.32 -10.86 12.10
N LYS A 93 4.01 -9.78 11.76
CA LYS A 93 4.22 -8.63 12.64
C LYS A 93 3.11 -7.61 12.42
N LYS A 94 2.45 -7.21 13.52
CA LYS A 94 1.46 -6.14 13.52
C LYS A 94 2.03 -4.75 13.78
N VAL A 95 3.26 -4.66 14.30
CA VAL A 95 3.90 -3.39 14.65
C VAL A 95 5.36 -3.42 14.25
N LEU A 96 5.79 -2.42 13.50
CA LEU A 96 7.20 -2.12 13.24
C LEU A 96 7.49 -0.70 13.71
N LYS A 97 8.54 -0.53 14.49
CA LYS A 97 8.91 0.76 15.10
C LYS A 97 10.31 1.19 14.71
N ASN A 98 10.58 2.49 14.91
CA ASN A 98 11.89 3.10 14.79
C ASN A 98 12.48 3.07 13.38
N GLY A 99 11.65 2.98 12.35
CA GLY A 99 12.04 3.22 10.97
C GLY A 99 11.89 4.69 10.60
N LYS A 100 11.94 4.95 9.30
CA LYS A 100 11.79 6.28 8.71
C LYS A 100 10.83 6.25 7.53
N ILE A 101 10.16 7.37 7.31
CA ILE A 101 9.34 7.59 6.11
C ILE A 101 9.75 8.89 5.43
N TYR A 102 9.92 8.85 4.11
CA TYR A 102 10.11 10.02 3.28
C TYR A 102 8.75 10.58 2.85
N ASP A 103 8.51 11.85 3.08
CA ASP A 103 7.34 12.59 2.62
C ASP A 103 7.74 13.49 1.44
N PRO A 104 7.37 13.15 0.19
CA PRO A 104 7.70 13.97 -0.98
C PRO A 104 7.06 15.35 -0.95
N GLY A 105 5.86 15.49 -0.39
CA GLY A 105 5.17 16.77 -0.27
C GLY A 105 5.95 17.80 0.56
N ARG A 106 6.58 17.33 1.65
CA ARG A 106 7.43 18.14 2.52
C ARG A 106 8.93 18.05 2.17
N GLY A 107 9.31 17.14 1.28
CA GLY A 107 10.71 16.88 0.89
C GLY A 107 11.61 16.43 2.04
N ARG A 108 11.05 15.74 3.04
CA ARG A 108 11.69 15.39 4.31
C ARG A 108 11.49 13.94 4.70
N VAL A 109 12.42 13.44 5.50
CA VAL A 109 12.33 12.15 6.18
C VAL A 109 11.89 12.39 7.63
N PHE A 110 10.95 11.57 8.10
CA PHE A 110 10.42 11.57 9.47
C PHE A 110 10.73 10.22 10.13
N LYS A 111 10.86 10.22 11.46
CA LYS A 111 10.81 8.96 12.21
C LYS A 111 9.43 8.33 12.00
N SER A 112 9.38 7.01 11.84
CA SER A 112 8.11 6.35 11.49
C SER A 112 7.91 5.06 12.25
N ASN A 113 6.62 4.77 12.50
CA ASN A 113 6.14 3.49 12.97
C ASN A 113 5.00 3.01 12.06
N LEU A 114 4.92 1.69 11.88
CA LEU A 114 3.88 1.04 11.09
C LEU A 114 3.06 0.14 12.01
N TYR A 115 1.72 0.19 11.85
CA TYR A 115 0.78 -0.62 12.62
C TYR A 115 -0.23 -1.26 11.68
N LEU A 116 -0.17 -2.59 11.53
CA LEU A 116 -1.21 -3.35 10.85
C LEU A 116 -2.40 -3.51 11.80
N LEU A 117 -3.51 -2.87 11.48
CA LEU A 117 -4.69 -2.85 12.30
C LEU A 117 -5.52 -4.14 12.12
N ASP A 118 -6.45 -4.41 13.04
CA ASP A 118 -7.24 -5.64 13.02
C ASP A 118 -8.24 -5.70 11.86
N ASP A 119 -8.63 -4.53 11.31
CA ASP A 119 -9.44 -4.42 10.09
C ASP A 119 -8.63 -4.61 8.79
N GLY A 120 -7.34 -4.90 8.89
CA GLY A 120 -6.43 -5.10 7.75
C GLY A 120 -5.88 -3.82 7.15
N THR A 121 -6.21 -2.65 7.68
CA THR A 121 -5.61 -1.38 7.25
C THR A 121 -4.23 -1.17 7.86
N LEU A 122 -3.40 -0.32 7.24
CA LEU A 122 -2.07 0.01 7.73
C LEU A 122 -2.02 1.46 8.19
N LYS A 123 -1.85 1.66 9.50
CA LYS A 123 -1.55 2.97 10.06
C LYS A 123 -0.07 3.26 9.88
N VAL A 124 0.24 4.31 9.14
CA VAL A 124 1.60 4.81 8.91
C VAL A 124 1.76 6.10 9.69
N GLU A 125 2.62 6.08 10.68
CA GLU A 125 2.87 7.23 11.56
C GLU A 125 4.20 7.89 11.21
N GLY A 126 4.20 9.21 11.09
CA GLY A 126 5.38 10.04 10.90
C GLY A 126 5.55 11.03 12.05
N CYS A 127 6.73 11.08 12.66
CA CYS A 127 7.00 11.92 13.82
C CYS A 127 8.13 12.92 13.55
N LEU A 128 7.91 14.17 13.93
CA LEU A 128 8.94 15.20 14.00
C LEU A 128 9.15 15.57 15.47
N ILE A 129 10.29 15.14 16.04
CA ILE A 129 10.59 15.28 17.49
C ILE A 129 9.51 14.55 18.31
N SER A 130 8.59 15.27 18.96
CA SER A 130 7.52 14.73 19.79
C SER A 130 6.12 14.85 19.17
N ILE A 131 6.02 15.43 17.98
CA ILE A 131 4.73 15.60 17.29
C ILE A 131 4.65 14.53 16.22
N CYS A 132 3.62 13.67 16.32
CA CYS A 132 3.35 12.62 15.34
C CYS A 132 2.03 12.90 14.63
N ASP A 133 2.00 12.61 13.34
CA ASP A 133 0.81 12.55 12.51
C ASP A 133 0.73 11.17 11.86
N HIS A 134 -0.41 10.78 11.35
CA HIS A 134 -0.57 9.47 10.73
C HIS A 134 -1.54 9.48 9.56
N GLU A 135 -1.37 8.54 8.68
CA GLU A 135 -2.27 8.22 7.57
C GLU A 135 -2.69 6.75 7.66
N ILE A 136 -3.93 6.46 7.30
CA ILE A 136 -4.43 5.09 7.18
C ILE A 136 -4.40 4.68 5.72
N TRP A 137 -3.60 3.69 5.41
CA TRP A 137 -3.50 3.10 4.08
C TRP A 137 -4.44 1.91 3.96
N GLN A 138 -5.21 1.88 2.86
CA GLN A 138 -6.16 0.81 2.59
C GLN A 138 -5.49 -0.32 1.78
N PRO A 139 -5.69 -1.60 2.14
CA PRO A 139 -5.13 -2.69 1.37
C PRO A 139 -5.80 -2.82 0.01
N LEU A 140 -5.00 -3.09 -1.04
CA LEU A 140 -5.47 -3.32 -2.40
C LEU A 140 -5.08 -4.70 -2.88
N VAL A 141 -5.98 -5.33 -3.64
CA VAL A 141 -5.67 -6.45 -4.52
C VAL A 141 -5.34 -5.89 -5.90
N VAL A 142 -4.15 -6.16 -6.40
CA VAL A 142 -3.73 -5.76 -7.74
C VAL A 142 -3.65 -6.99 -8.63
N THR A 143 -4.42 -6.98 -9.71
CA THR A 143 -4.39 -8.00 -10.75
C THR A 143 -3.61 -7.47 -11.95
N ILE A 144 -2.66 -8.25 -12.44
CA ILE A 144 -1.94 -7.96 -13.69
C ILE A 144 -2.65 -8.75 -14.79
N ASN A 145 -3.21 -8.03 -15.77
CA ASN A 145 -3.91 -8.62 -16.89
C ASN A 145 -2.93 -9.19 -17.93
N GLU A 146 -3.41 -10.03 -18.84
CA GLU A 146 -2.60 -10.65 -19.89
C GLU A 146 -1.91 -9.63 -20.83
N ASP A 147 -2.53 -8.47 -21.01
CA ASP A 147 -2.00 -7.34 -21.79
C ASP A 147 -0.99 -6.47 -21.03
N GLY A 148 -0.68 -6.82 -19.76
CA GLY A 148 0.22 -6.08 -18.89
C GLY A 148 -0.43 -4.89 -18.17
N THR A 149 -1.72 -4.61 -18.41
CA THR A 149 -2.44 -3.61 -17.63
C THR A 149 -2.69 -4.10 -16.20
N ARG A 150 -2.90 -3.15 -15.27
CA ARG A 150 -3.15 -3.47 -13.86
C ARG A 150 -4.51 -2.94 -13.46
N THR A 151 -5.26 -3.76 -12.75
CA THR A 151 -6.48 -3.35 -12.04
C THR A 151 -6.24 -3.46 -10.54
N ALA A 152 -6.72 -2.46 -9.78
CA ALA A 152 -6.61 -2.43 -8.34
C ALA A 152 -8.00 -2.33 -7.73
N GLU A 153 -8.29 -3.20 -6.77
CA GLU A 153 -9.56 -3.23 -6.05
C GLU A 153 -9.29 -3.22 -4.54
N PRO A 154 -10.12 -2.54 -3.74
CA PRO A 154 -10.03 -2.63 -2.29
C PRO A 154 -10.19 -4.08 -1.83
N LEU A 155 -9.38 -4.50 -0.87
CA LEU A 155 -9.57 -5.76 -0.17
C LEU A 155 -10.84 -5.61 0.68
N LYS A 156 -11.85 -6.44 0.39
CA LYS A 156 -13.16 -6.42 1.09
C LYS A 156 -13.10 -7.27 2.34
#